data_91bdefcbd37d00dd8f86c0c317dd42af
#
_entry.id   91bdefcbd37d00dd8f86c0c317dd42af
#
_cell.length_a   1.000
_cell.length_b   1.000
_cell.length_c   1.000
_cell.angle_alpha   90.00
_cell.angle_beta   90.00
_cell.angle_gamma   90.00
#
_symmetry.space_group_name_H-M   'P 1'
#
loop_
_entity.id
_entity.type
_entity.pdbx_description
1 polymer ?
#
loop_
_entity_poly.entity_id
_entity_poly.type
_entity_poly.pdbx_seq_one_letter_code
_entity_poly.pdbx_strand_id
1 'polypeptide(L)'
;MAILYALIAALGFGLSAPLAKLLLASASPLLLAGLLYLGAGAFLGLARVGWRRRPTVGRLLTARDRWILAGVVLAGGVLAPPLLLWGLSRSPAASTALLLNLEVVFTALLAGAVFGEHLGARVGGAAVVMALGGVALGWAPGSLTSVAGFVTVALACVLWALDNNLTSLIAEGDPLLIVMVKGLGAGTVNTVLALAAGESLPGPRTIGLGMALGAVSYGTSLALFILAMRDLGAARTGAYFATAPFFGAAGGILLLDEPPTPGLLVAAGLMALATWLLVGERHAHTHRHAAASHAHVHVTDAHHQHEHSGREGAEPHGHTHSTGALEHEHPHTPDIHHDHGHP
;
A
#
# COMPACT_ATOMS: atom_id res chain seq x y z
N MET A 1 19.30 -7.86 6.50
CA MET A 1 18.86 -7.71 5.10
C MET A 1 17.42 -7.23 5.02
N ALA A 2 16.47 -7.79 5.78
CA ALA A 2 15.05 -7.44 5.68
C ALA A 2 14.72 -5.97 5.96
N ILE A 3 15.33 -5.33 6.96
CA ILE A 3 15.19 -3.88 7.21
C ILE A 3 15.61 -3.08 5.97
N LEU A 4 16.72 -3.46 5.34
CA LEU A 4 17.21 -2.79 4.14
C LEU A 4 16.21 -2.93 2.97
N TYR A 5 15.58 -4.10 2.81
CA TYR A 5 14.52 -4.30 1.82
C TYR A 5 13.33 -3.36 2.07
N ALA A 6 12.86 -3.25 3.34
CA ALA A 6 11.77 -2.36 3.69
C ALA A 6 12.10 -0.88 3.41
N LEU A 7 13.31 -0.43 3.75
CA LEU A 7 13.75 0.95 3.51
C LEU A 7 13.96 1.25 2.01
N ILE A 8 14.52 0.31 1.24
CA ILE A 8 14.64 0.47 -0.22
C ILE A 8 13.25 0.50 -0.87
N ALA A 9 12.33 -0.33 -0.40
CA ALA A 9 10.94 -0.29 -0.84
C ALA A 9 10.29 1.07 -0.56
N ALA A 10 10.44 1.59 0.66
CA ALA A 10 9.95 2.91 1.05
C ALA A 10 10.57 4.05 0.22
N LEU A 11 11.88 4.00 -0.01
CA LEU A 11 12.60 4.97 -0.83
C LEU A 11 12.10 4.94 -2.29
N GLY A 12 12.02 3.74 -2.89
CA GLY A 12 11.56 3.56 -4.27
C GLY A 12 10.13 4.04 -4.48
N PHE A 13 9.23 3.73 -3.55
CA PHE A 13 7.86 4.21 -3.57
C PHE A 13 7.78 5.72 -3.31
N GLY A 14 8.48 6.24 -2.30
CA GLY A 14 8.47 7.65 -1.94
C GLY A 14 8.94 8.55 -3.07
N LEU A 15 10.02 8.19 -3.74
CA LEU A 15 10.55 8.97 -4.87
C LEU A 15 9.63 8.94 -6.11
N SER A 16 8.58 8.11 -6.12
CA SER A 16 7.64 8.07 -7.26
C SER A 16 6.98 9.40 -7.54
N ALA A 17 6.57 10.15 -6.51
CA ALA A 17 5.89 11.44 -6.68
C ALA A 17 6.79 12.50 -7.34
N PRO A 18 7.99 12.83 -6.83
CA PRO A 18 8.85 13.81 -7.49
C PRO A 18 9.30 13.38 -8.89
N LEU A 19 9.56 12.09 -9.11
CA LEU A 19 9.94 11.60 -10.44
C LEU A 19 8.76 11.59 -11.41
N ALA A 20 7.55 11.24 -10.97
CA ALA A 20 6.36 11.35 -11.79
C ALA A 20 6.06 12.81 -12.17
N LYS A 21 6.32 13.77 -11.26
CA LYS A 21 6.13 15.19 -11.54
C LYS A 21 6.98 15.67 -12.72
N LEU A 22 8.21 15.17 -12.86
CA LEU A 22 9.04 15.45 -14.05
C LEU A 22 8.40 14.93 -15.34
N LEU A 23 7.75 13.77 -15.29
CA LEU A 23 7.13 13.16 -16.47
C LEU A 23 5.80 13.83 -16.85
N LEU A 24 5.12 14.48 -15.89
CA LEU A 24 3.90 15.27 -16.14
C LEU A 24 4.13 16.48 -17.06
N ALA A 25 5.37 16.89 -17.29
CA ALA A 25 5.70 17.87 -18.31
C ALA A 25 5.49 17.36 -19.75
N SER A 26 5.46 16.03 -19.95
CA SER A 26 5.44 15.38 -21.27
C SER A 26 4.31 14.35 -21.43
N ALA A 27 3.53 14.08 -20.40
CA ALA A 27 2.40 13.16 -20.42
C ALA A 27 1.27 13.67 -19.54
N SER A 28 0.03 13.44 -19.96
CA SER A 28 -1.13 13.77 -19.11
C SER A 28 -1.17 12.91 -17.84
N PRO A 29 -1.86 13.35 -16.78
CA PRO A 29 -2.05 12.56 -15.58
C PRO A 29 -2.65 11.17 -15.84
N LEU A 30 -3.64 11.08 -16.72
CA LEU A 30 -4.34 9.83 -17.02
C LEU A 30 -3.44 8.85 -17.76
N LEU A 31 -2.74 9.34 -18.79
CA LEU A 31 -1.82 8.51 -19.58
C LEU A 31 -0.60 8.07 -18.75
N LEU A 32 -0.05 8.97 -17.93
CA LEU A 32 1.07 8.63 -17.05
C LEU A 32 0.66 7.58 -16.02
N ALA A 33 -0.54 7.68 -15.43
CA ALA A 33 -1.08 6.64 -14.56
C ALA A 33 -1.13 5.27 -15.28
N GLY A 34 -1.58 5.26 -16.53
CA GLY A 34 -1.58 4.08 -17.38
C GLY A 34 -0.18 3.46 -17.52
N LEU A 35 0.80 4.29 -17.91
CA LEU A 35 2.19 3.85 -18.12
C LEU A 35 2.85 3.32 -16.84
N LEU A 36 2.66 3.98 -15.70
CA LEU A 36 3.19 3.55 -14.41
C LEU A 36 2.65 2.17 -14.03
N TYR A 37 1.35 1.97 -14.16
CA TYR A 37 0.70 0.71 -13.80
C TYR A 37 1.02 -0.42 -14.78
N LEU A 38 1.11 -0.13 -16.09
CA LEU A 38 1.60 -1.10 -17.09
C LEU A 38 3.03 -1.52 -16.79
N GLY A 39 3.92 -0.58 -16.45
CA GLY A 39 5.30 -0.87 -16.08
C GLY A 39 5.40 -1.79 -14.86
N ALA A 40 4.64 -1.50 -13.81
CA ALA A 40 4.59 -2.34 -12.60
C ALA A 40 4.05 -3.74 -12.92
N GLY A 41 2.92 -3.82 -13.63
CA GLY A 41 2.29 -5.09 -13.99
C GLY A 41 3.15 -5.95 -14.91
N ALA A 42 3.79 -5.34 -15.92
CA ALA A 42 4.70 -6.03 -16.81
C ALA A 42 5.94 -6.57 -16.08
N PHE A 43 6.55 -5.76 -15.21
CA PHE A 43 7.68 -6.17 -14.38
C PHE A 43 7.34 -7.38 -13.51
N LEU A 44 6.20 -7.32 -12.79
CA LEU A 44 5.77 -8.43 -11.94
C LEU A 44 5.39 -9.67 -12.74
N GLY A 45 4.81 -9.50 -13.93
CA GLY A 45 4.53 -10.60 -14.86
C GLY A 45 5.80 -11.31 -15.29
N LEU A 46 6.84 -10.56 -15.69
CA LEU A 46 8.14 -11.11 -16.06
C LEU A 46 8.84 -11.78 -14.87
N ALA A 47 8.83 -11.14 -13.71
CA ALA A 47 9.38 -11.71 -12.48
C ALA A 47 8.71 -13.03 -12.11
N ARG A 48 7.37 -13.13 -12.27
CA ARG A 48 6.61 -14.35 -12.02
C ARG A 48 6.98 -15.48 -12.98
N VAL A 49 7.21 -15.18 -14.25
CA VAL A 49 7.68 -16.18 -15.22
C VAL A 49 9.06 -16.73 -14.83
N GLY A 50 9.96 -15.86 -14.37
CA GLY A 50 11.29 -16.27 -13.86
C GLY A 50 11.22 -17.07 -12.56
N TRP A 51 10.21 -16.82 -11.71
CA TRP A 51 10.02 -17.47 -10.41
C TRP A 51 9.13 -18.71 -10.45
N ARG A 52 8.69 -19.16 -11.60
CA ARG A 52 7.82 -20.36 -11.79
C ARG A 52 8.30 -21.65 -11.12
N ARG A 53 9.52 -21.70 -10.63
CA ARG A 53 10.07 -22.86 -9.89
C ARG A 53 9.70 -22.91 -8.41
N ARG A 54 9.01 -21.92 -7.87
CA ARG A 54 8.51 -21.95 -6.48
C ARG A 54 6.99 -22.13 -6.50
N PRO A 55 6.43 -23.03 -5.66
CA PRO A 55 4.98 -23.20 -5.57
C PRO A 55 4.37 -21.84 -5.22
N THR A 56 3.31 -21.46 -5.95
CA THR A 56 2.53 -20.26 -5.64
C THR A 56 1.83 -20.48 -4.32
N VAL A 57 2.27 -19.76 -3.29
CA VAL A 57 1.62 -19.77 -1.98
C VAL A 57 0.40 -18.85 -2.13
N GLY A 58 -0.79 -19.43 -2.15
CA GLY A 58 -2.04 -18.67 -2.22
C GLY A 58 -3.20 -19.53 -2.72
N ARG A 59 -4.37 -19.28 -2.16
CA ARG A 59 -5.63 -19.91 -2.59
C ARG A 59 -6.03 -19.43 -3.99
N LEU A 60 -6.63 -20.29 -4.79
CA LEU A 60 -7.24 -19.89 -6.06
C LEU A 60 -8.40 -18.92 -5.80
N LEU A 61 -8.43 -17.83 -6.56
CA LEU A 61 -9.47 -16.81 -6.45
C LEU A 61 -10.84 -17.39 -6.85
N THR A 62 -11.81 -17.31 -5.94
CA THR A 62 -13.22 -17.68 -6.17
C THR A 62 -13.91 -16.67 -7.09
N ALA A 63 -15.15 -16.96 -7.48
CA ALA A 63 -15.96 -16.00 -8.23
C ALA A 63 -16.19 -14.69 -7.44
N ARG A 64 -16.40 -14.78 -6.12
CA ARG A 64 -16.52 -13.61 -5.23
C ARG A 64 -15.22 -12.80 -5.21
N ASP A 65 -14.07 -13.46 -5.06
CA ASP A 65 -12.77 -12.79 -4.99
C ASP A 65 -12.47 -12.03 -6.29
N ARG A 66 -12.91 -12.53 -7.44
CA ARG A 66 -12.76 -11.83 -8.74
C ARG A 66 -13.53 -10.52 -8.80
N TRP A 67 -14.75 -10.45 -8.20
CA TRP A 67 -15.50 -9.19 -8.13
C TRP A 67 -14.86 -8.21 -7.14
N ILE A 68 -14.32 -8.70 -6.02
CA ILE A 68 -13.54 -7.88 -5.08
C ILE A 68 -12.29 -7.35 -5.78
N LEU A 69 -11.55 -8.21 -6.51
CA LEU A 69 -10.39 -7.79 -7.30
C LEU A 69 -10.74 -6.75 -8.37
N ALA A 70 -11.92 -6.86 -9.00
CA ALA A 70 -12.39 -5.82 -9.92
C ALA A 70 -12.60 -4.47 -9.21
N GLY A 71 -13.14 -4.47 -7.98
CA GLY A 71 -13.23 -3.29 -7.12
C GLY A 71 -11.85 -2.71 -6.76
N VAL A 72 -10.89 -3.56 -6.41
CA VAL A 72 -9.47 -3.22 -6.16
C VAL A 72 -8.84 -2.54 -7.38
N VAL A 73 -9.02 -3.13 -8.57
CA VAL A 73 -8.52 -2.56 -9.84
C VAL A 73 -9.17 -1.21 -10.11
N LEU A 74 -10.48 -1.11 -9.94
CA LEU A 74 -11.22 0.13 -10.21
C LEU A 74 -10.82 1.25 -9.25
N ALA A 75 -10.93 1.03 -7.94
CA ALA A 75 -10.65 2.05 -6.94
C ALA A 75 -9.17 2.43 -6.92
N GLY A 76 -8.30 1.47 -6.63
CA GLY A 76 -6.88 1.72 -6.38
C GLY A 76 -6.01 1.79 -7.63
N GLY A 77 -6.51 1.34 -8.79
CA GLY A 77 -5.74 1.32 -10.02
C GLY A 77 -6.25 2.27 -11.09
N VAL A 78 -7.57 2.29 -11.35
CA VAL A 78 -8.16 3.12 -12.41
C VAL A 78 -8.42 4.54 -11.93
N LEU A 79 -8.98 4.72 -10.73
CA LEU A 79 -9.43 6.04 -10.26
C LEU A 79 -8.38 6.79 -9.45
N ALA A 80 -7.75 6.14 -8.47
CA ALA A 80 -6.84 6.83 -7.54
C ALA A 80 -5.59 7.41 -8.22
N PRO A 81 -4.84 6.69 -9.08
CA PRO A 81 -3.60 7.21 -9.65
C PRO A 81 -3.77 8.44 -10.54
N PRO A 82 -4.79 8.52 -11.44
CA PRO A 82 -5.03 9.74 -12.19
C PRO A 82 -5.36 10.94 -11.30
N LEU A 83 -6.13 10.74 -10.21
CA LEU A 83 -6.44 11.79 -9.25
C LEU A 83 -5.18 12.28 -8.53
N LEU A 84 -4.31 11.35 -8.08
CA LEU A 84 -3.02 11.71 -7.51
C LEU A 84 -2.20 12.55 -8.49
N LEU A 85 -2.01 12.06 -9.72
CA LEU A 85 -1.18 12.73 -10.71
C LEU A 85 -1.76 14.07 -11.16
N TRP A 86 -3.08 14.18 -11.20
CA TRP A 86 -3.74 15.45 -11.44
C TRP A 86 -3.49 16.45 -10.30
N GLY A 87 -3.59 16.01 -9.04
CA GLY A 87 -3.25 16.82 -7.88
C GLY A 87 -1.77 17.20 -7.85
N LEU A 88 -0.89 16.25 -8.15
CA LEU A 88 0.56 16.45 -8.25
C LEU A 88 0.94 17.46 -9.34
N SER A 89 0.20 17.51 -10.46
CA SER A 89 0.44 18.50 -11.51
C SER A 89 0.17 19.95 -11.06
N ARG A 90 -0.61 20.13 -9.99
CA ARG A 90 -1.06 21.42 -9.45
C ARG A 90 -0.49 21.79 -8.09
N SER A 91 0.33 20.94 -7.51
CA SER A 91 0.89 21.12 -6.16
C SER A 91 2.37 20.71 -6.14
N PRO A 92 3.17 21.19 -5.18
CA PRO A 92 4.52 20.72 -4.98
C PRO A 92 4.55 19.21 -4.72
N ALA A 93 5.57 18.54 -5.23
CA ALA A 93 5.75 17.11 -5.03
C ALA A 93 6.00 16.76 -3.57
N ALA A 94 6.73 17.63 -2.85
CA ALA A 94 6.98 17.48 -1.41
C ALA A 94 5.68 17.48 -0.60
N SER A 95 4.79 18.45 -0.86
CA SER A 95 3.47 18.52 -0.20
C SER A 95 2.59 17.33 -0.59
N THR A 96 2.56 16.98 -1.87
CA THR A 96 1.78 15.85 -2.38
C THR A 96 2.24 14.53 -1.76
N ALA A 97 3.54 14.31 -1.66
CA ALA A 97 4.09 13.12 -1.02
C ALA A 97 3.68 13.00 0.45
N LEU A 98 3.75 14.10 1.23
CA LEU A 98 3.30 14.08 2.63
C LEU A 98 1.80 13.81 2.76
N LEU A 99 0.98 14.34 1.85
CA LEU A 99 -0.48 14.10 1.86
C LEU A 99 -0.83 12.62 1.69
N LEU A 100 0.04 11.79 1.09
CA LEU A 100 -0.19 10.35 0.98
C LEU A 100 -0.29 9.65 2.35
N ASN A 101 0.22 10.24 3.43
CA ASN A 101 -0.01 9.73 4.79
C ASN A 101 -1.50 9.69 5.17
N LEU A 102 -2.37 10.48 4.53
CA LEU A 102 -3.82 10.44 4.75
C LEU A 102 -4.41 9.06 4.41
N GLU A 103 -3.80 8.32 3.48
CA GLU A 103 -4.23 6.98 3.10
C GLU A 103 -4.30 6.05 4.31
N VAL A 104 -3.29 6.06 5.18
CA VAL A 104 -3.23 5.19 6.36
C VAL A 104 -4.38 5.49 7.32
N VAL A 105 -4.66 6.78 7.53
CA VAL A 105 -5.79 7.20 8.39
C VAL A 105 -7.12 6.82 7.79
N PHE A 106 -7.32 7.08 6.48
CA PHE A 106 -8.56 6.70 5.80
C PHE A 106 -8.74 5.18 5.76
N THR A 107 -7.66 4.40 5.62
CA THR A 107 -7.71 2.93 5.69
C THR A 107 -8.24 2.48 7.06
N ALA A 108 -7.69 3.01 8.15
CA ALA A 108 -8.15 2.68 9.50
C ALA A 108 -9.61 3.13 9.74
N LEU A 109 -9.98 4.37 9.34
CA LEU A 109 -11.34 4.86 9.50
C LEU A 109 -12.37 4.04 8.71
N LEU A 110 -12.04 3.63 7.48
CA LEU A 110 -12.91 2.76 6.69
C LEU A 110 -13.01 1.35 7.30
N ALA A 111 -11.90 0.79 7.80
CA ALA A 111 -11.89 -0.48 8.50
C ALA A 111 -12.86 -0.46 9.70
N GLY A 112 -12.80 0.57 10.53
CA GLY A 112 -13.73 0.73 11.66
C GLY A 112 -15.18 0.98 11.23
N ALA A 113 -15.41 1.87 10.25
CA ALA A 113 -16.78 2.27 9.87
C ALA A 113 -17.52 1.22 9.05
N VAL A 114 -16.82 0.47 8.18
CA VAL A 114 -17.43 -0.47 7.23
C VAL A 114 -17.27 -1.91 7.70
N PHE A 115 -16.12 -2.27 8.26
CA PHE A 115 -15.81 -3.64 8.67
C PHE A 115 -15.95 -3.86 10.18
N GLY A 116 -16.31 -2.81 10.95
CA GLY A 116 -16.56 -2.92 12.40
C GLY A 116 -15.30 -3.15 13.24
N GLU A 117 -14.11 -2.87 12.67
CA GLU A 117 -12.87 -3.00 13.41
C GLU A 117 -12.80 -1.96 14.56
N HIS A 118 -12.25 -2.38 15.70
CA HIS A 118 -12.12 -1.49 16.86
C HIS A 118 -11.09 -0.39 16.60
N LEU A 119 -11.53 0.86 16.65
CA LEU A 119 -10.64 2.02 16.55
C LEU A 119 -10.22 2.46 17.95
N GLY A 120 -8.99 2.17 18.32
CA GLY A 120 -8.41 2.65 19.58
C GLY A 120 -8.30 4.19 19.61
N ALA A 121 -8.24 4.76 20.82
CA ALA A 121 -8.10 6.21 21.01
C ALA A 121 -6.85 6.78 20.32
N ARG A 122 -5.81 5.97 20.15
CA ARG A 122 -4.58 6.35 19.42
C ARG A 122 -4.83 6.58 17.93
N VAL A 123 -5.65 5.73 17.29
CA VAL A 123 -6.05 5.91 15.89
C VAL A 123 -6.83 7.20 15.71
N GLY A 124 -7.79 7.49 16.62
CA GLY A 124 -8.52 8.76 16.64
C GLY A 124 -7.59 9.97 16.80
N GLY A 125 -6.65 9.89 17.74
CA GLY A 125 -5.64 10.94 17.95
C GLY A 125 -4.73 11.13 16.74
N ALA A 126 -4.25 10.05 16.13
CA ALA A 126 -3.45 10.10 14.92
C ALA A 126 -4.22 10.74 13.76
N ALA A 127 -5.51 10.42 13.60
CA ALA A 127 -6.36 11.01 12.58
C ALA A 127 -6.47 12.54 12.72
N VAL A 128 -6.66 13.02 13.96
CA VAL A 128 -6.71 14.46 14.24
C VAL A 128 -5.36 15.13 13.92
N VAL A 129 -4.26 14.55 14.39
CA VAL A 129 -2.90 15.09 14.12
C VAL A 129 -2.59 15.08 12.65
N MET A 130 -2.99 14.03 11.90
CA MET A 130 -2.82 13.95 10.45
C MET A 130 -3.65 15.02 9.72
N ALA A 131 -4.89 15.25 10.14
CA ALA A 131 -5.73 16.30 9.58
C ALA A 131 -5.13 17.70 9.81
N LEU A 132 -4.57 17.97 11.01
CA LEU A 132 -3.84 19.21 11.29
C LEU A 132 -2.61 19.37 10.40
N GLY A 133 -1.87 18.28 10.11
CA GLY A 133 -0.79 18.28 9.13
C GLY A 133 -1.27 18.65 7.72
N GLY A 134 -2.41 18.10 7.30
CA GLY A 134 -3.04 18.46 6.01
C GLY A 134 -3.46 19.94 5.96
N VAL A 135 -4.04 20.46 7.04
CA VAL A 135 -4.38 21.90 7.16
C VAL A 135 -3.12 22.77 7.07
N ALA A 136 -2.03 22.37 7.74
CA ALA A 136 -0.76 23.11 7.67
C ALA A 136 -0.20 23.18 6.23
N LEU A 137 -0.37 22.13 5.42
CA LEU A 137 0.03 22.14 4.00
C LEU A 137 -0.83 23.08 3.15
N GLY A 138 -2.13 23.11 3.41
CA GLY A 138 -3.07 23.87 2.57
C GLY A 138 -3.26 25.34 2.98
N TRP A 139 -3.08 25.67 4.26
CA TRP A 139 -3.48 26.96 4.83
C TRP A 139 -2.33 27.84 5.34
N ALA A 140 -1.09 27.31 5.39
CA ALA A 140 0.03 28.12 5.84
C ALA A 140 0.28 29.30 4.87
N PRO A 141 0.66 30.49 5.40
CA PRO A 141 1.07 31.60 4.55
C PRO A 141 2.19 31.16 3.59
N GLY A 142 2.01 31.42 2.30
CA GLY A 142 2.95 30.96 1.27
C GLY A 142 2.79 29.50 0.85
N SER A 143 1.67 28.85 1.21
CA SER A 143 1.35 27.51 0.70
C SER A 143 1.31 27.51 -0.82
N LEU A 144 2.08 26.60 -1.42
CA LEU A 144 2.12 26.36 -2.86
C LEU A 144 1.12 25.27 -3.29
N THR A 145 0.46 24.63 -2.33
CA THR A 145 -0.53 23.57 -2.59
C THR A 145 -1.87 24.19 -2.97
N SER A 146 -2.36 23.90 -4.17
CA SER A 146 -3.69 24.36 -4.56
C SER A 146 -4.79 23.57 -3.84
N VAL A 147 -5.92 24.22 -3.51
CA VAL A 147 -7.09 23.55 -2.90
C VAL A 147 -7.55 22.37 -3.75
N ALA A 148 -7.62 22.56 -5.07
CA ALA A 148 -8.00 21.50 -6.00
C ALA A 148 -6.99 20.34 -5.99
N GLY A 149 -5.68 20.64 -5.93
CA GLY A 149 -4.63 19.65 -5.79
C GLY A 149 -4.76 18.88 -4.49
N PHE A 150 -4.98 19.57 -3.36
CA PHE A 150 -5.20 18.94 -2.05
C PHE A 150 -6.40 17.97 -2.08
N VAL A 151 -7.55 18.44 -2.57
CA VAL A 151 -8.78 17.64 -2.60
C VAL A 151 -8.61 16.39 -3.46
N THR A 152 -7.98 16.49 -4.63
CA THR A 152 -7.80 15.33 -5.50
C THR A 152 -6.82 14.31 -4.95
N VAL A 153 -5.74 14.74 -4.27
CA VAL A 153 -4.83 13.83 -3.56
C VAL A 153 -5.55 13.16 -2.40
N ALA A 154 -6.33 13.90 -1.61
CA ALA A 154 -7.12 13.32 -0.52
C ALA A 154 -8.14 12.30 -1.03
N LEU A 155 -8.83 12.57 -2.16
CA LEU A 155 -9.72 11.60 -2.80
C LEU A 155 -8.98 10.36 -3.29
N ALA A 156 -7.78 10.51 -3.85
CA ALA A 156 -6.93 9.37 -4.20
C ALA A 156 -6.60 8.51 -2.97
N CYS A 157 -6.27 9.14 -1.83
CA CYS A 157 -6.02 8.43 -0.57
C CYS A 157 -7.27 7.68 -0.06
N VAL A 158 -8.48 8.24 -0.18
CA VAL A 158 -9.73 7.53 0.15
C VAL A 158 -9.94 6.31 -0.74
N LEU A 159 -9.68 6.44 -2.04
CA LEU A 159 -9.81 5.33 -2.99
C LEU A 159 -8.78 4.23 -2.73
N TRP A 160 -7.53 4.58 -2.36
CA TRP A 160 -6.54 3.60 -1.93
C TRP A 160 -6.87 2.99 -0.58
N ALA A 161 -7.45 3.74 0.35
CA ALA A 161 -7.97 3.19 1.59
C ALA A 161 -9.06 2.14 1.35
N LEU A 162 -9.98 2.39 0.40
CA LEU A 162 -10.96 1.40 -0.04
C LEU A 162 -10.29 0.19 -0.69
N ASP A 163 -9.33 0.41 -1.56
CA ASP A 163 -8.51 -0.63 -2.20
C ASP A 163 -7.82 -1.53 -1.17
N ASN A 164 -7.17 -0.94 -0.15
CA ASN A 164 -6.49 -1.67 0.92
C ASN A 164 -7.47 -2.56 1.69
N ASN A 165 -8.63 -2.02 2.08
CA ASN A 165 -9.66 -2.76 2.78
C ASN A 165 -10.29 -3.87 1.90
N LEU A 166 -10.50 -3.64 0.61
CA LEU A 166 -10.96 -4.69 -0.30
C LEU A 166 -9.89 -5.76 -0.53
N THR A 167 -8.62 -5.35 -0.64
CA THR A 167 -7.50 -6.27 -0.82
C THR A 167 -7.32 -7.18 0.39
N SER A 168 -7.58 -6.71 1.60
CA SER A 168 -7.53 -7.54 2.81
C SER A 168 -8.51 -8.72 2.76
N LEU A 169 -9.69 -8.55 2.13
CA LEU A 169 -10.68 -9.62 1.96
C LEU A 169 -10.23 -10.76 1.04
N ILE A 170 -9.20 -10.53 0.22
CA ILE A 170 -8.64 -11.51 -0.72
C ILE A 170 -7.16 -11.79 -0.44
N ALA A 171 -6.68 -11.46 0.76
CA ALA A 171 -5.27 -11.55 1.14
C ALA A 171 -4.72 -13.01 1.16
N GLU A 172 -5.60 -14.02 1.29
CA GLU A 172 -5.23 -15.44 1.15
C GLU A 172 -4.79 -15.81 -0.29
N GLY A 173 -5.10 -14.98 -1.27
CA GLY A 173 -4.67 -15.12 -2.65
C GLY A 173 -3.17 -14.84 -2.84
N ASP A 174 -2.67 -15.13 -4.04
CA ASP A 174 -1.29 -14.80 -4.39
C ASP A 174 -1.14 -13.27 -4.55
N PRO A 175 -0.40 -12.59 -3.64
CA PRO A 175 -0.31 -11.12 -3.65
C PRO A 175 0.38 -10.59 -4.91
N LEU A 176 1.34 -11.33 -5.49
CA LEU A 176 1.99 -10.93 -6.73
C LEU A 176 1.02 -11.01 -7.92
N LEU A 177 0.12 -12.00 -7.93
CA LEU A 177 -0.93 -12.11 -8.93
C LEU A 177 -1.92 -10.95 -8.82
N ILE A 178 -2.38 -10.63 -7.62
CA ILE A 178 -3.31 -9.53 -7.37
C ILE A 178 -2.74 -8.20 -7.91
N VAL A 179 -1.50 -7.90 -7.57
CA VAL A 179 -0.86 -6.64 -8.02
C VAL A 179 -0.52 -6.65 -9.50
N MET A 180 -0.12 -7.80 -10.05
CA MET A 180 0.10 -7.93 -11.50
C MET A 180 -1.20 -7.67 -12.27
N VAL A 181 -2.32 -8.28 -11.85
CA VAL A 181 -3.63 -8.09 -12.48
C VAL A 181 -4.10 -6.64 -12.33
N LYS A 182 -3.92 -6.05 -11.14
CA LYS A 182 -4.19 -4.63 -10.89
C LYS A 182 -3.36 -3.74 -11.80
N GLY A 183 -2.06 -3.99 -11.90
CA GLY A 183 -1.14 -3.21 -12.73
C GLY A 183 -1.50 -3.28 -14.21
N LEU A 184 -1.64 -4.47 -14.77
CA LEU A 184 -1.98 -4.65 -16.18
C LEU A 184 -3.41 -4.18 -16.49
N GLY A 185 -4.38 -4.50 -15.65
CA GLY A 185 -5.79 -4.12 -15.84
C GLY A 185 -5.97 -2.61 -15.79
N ALA A 186 -5.58 -1.98 -14.70
CA ALA A 186 -5.72 -0.54 -14.52
C ALA A 186 -4.85 0.25 -15.51
N GLY A 187 -3.62 -0.22 -15.74
CA GLY A 187 -2.72 0.41 -16.71
C GLY A 187 -3.29 0.40 -18.12
N THR A 188 -3.87 -0.71 -18.54
CA THR A 188 -4.55 -0.80 -19.84
C THR A 188 -5.77 0.11 -19.91
N VAL A 189 -6.65 0.07 -18.88
CA VAL A 189 -7.85 0.91 -18.84
C VAL A 189 -7.50 2.39 -18.91
N ASN A 190 -6.57 2.86 -18.08
CA ASN A 190 -6.17 4.28 -18.06
C ASN A 190 -5.54 4.73 -19.39
N THR A 191 -4.70 3.87 -19.99
CA THR A 191 -4.10 4.16 -21.29
C THR A 191 -5.17 4.23 -22.39
N VAL A 192 -6.10 3.27 -22.42
CA VAL A 192 -7.21 3.28 -23.41
C VAL A 192 -8.11 4.48 -23.22
N LEU A 193 -8.45 4.85 -21.98
CA LEU A 193 -9.27 6.03 -21.68
C LEU A 193 -8.57 7.32 -22.13
N ALA A 194 -7.26 7.46 -21.90
CA ALA A 194 -6.49 8.61 -22.35
C ALA A 194 -6.53 8.74 -23.88
N LEU A 195 -6.28 7.63 -24.59
CA LEU A 195 -6.32 7.62 -26.06
C LEU A 195 -7.74 7.89 -26.60
N ALA A 196 -8.77 7.32 -25.98
CA ALA A 196 -10.17 7.55 -26.33
C ALA A 196 -10.61 9.02 -26.07
N ALA A 197 -10.00 9.69 -25.10
CA ALA A 197 -10.17 11.11 -24.85
C ALA A 197 -9.42 12.01 -25.86
N GLY A 198 -8.73 11.43 -26.84
CA GLY A 198 -8.00 12.16 -27.88
C GLY A 198 -6.57 12.54 -27.48
N GLU A 199 -6.05 12.01 -26.37
CA GLU A 199 -4.67 12.25 -25.99
C GLU A 199 -3.71 11.51 -26.92
N SER A 200 -2.62 12.17 -27.32
CA SER A 200 -1.56 11.54 -28.12
C SER A 200 -0.57 10.81 -27.23
N LEU A 201 -0.01 9.69 -27.73
CA LEU A 201 1.08 9.02 -27.05
C LEU A 201 2.29 9.96 -26.97
N PRO A 202 2.95 10.06 -25.80
CA PRO A 202 4.17 10.82 -25.67
C PRO A 202 5.33 10.12 -26.40
N GLY A 203 6.45 10.81 -26.54
CA GLY A 203 7.63 10.23 -27.19
C GLY A 203 8.11 8.95 -26.50
N PRO A 204 8.82 8.06 -27.22
CA PRO A 204 9.27 6.75 -26.72
C PRO A 204 10.07 6.83 -25.41
N ARG A 205 10.83 7.92 -25.23
CA ARG A 205 11.58 8.18 -24.00
C ARG A 205 10.66 8.33 -22.78
N THR A 206 9.58 9.10 -22.92
CA THR A 206 8.61 9.32 -21.83
C THR A 206 7.86 8.03 -21.52
N ILE A 207 7.48 7.25 -22.54
CA ILE A 207 6.87 5.93 -22.36
C ILE A 207 7.81 5.02 -21.57
N GLY A 208 9.06 4.89 -22.00
CA GLY A 208 10.07 4.06 -21.36
C GLY A 208 10.34 4.48 -19.92
N LEU A 209 10.49 5.80 -19.64
CA LEU A 209 10.71 6.32 -18.30
C LEU A 209 9.48 6.12 -17.40
N GLY A 210 8.26 6.33 -17.90
CA GLY A 210 7.04 6.09 -17.15
C GLY A 210 6.89 4.62 -16.76
N MET A 211 7.09 3.69 -17.70
CA MET A 211 7.06 2.26 -17.42
C MET A 211 8.20 1.83 -16.48
N ALA A 212 9.41 2.34 -16.65
CA ALA A 212 10.54 2.05 -15.76
C ALA A 212 10.29 2.58 -14.34
N LEU A 213 9.75 3.80 -14.22
CA LEU A 213 9.35 4.35 -12.92
C LEU A 213 8.29 3.46 -12.25
N GLY A 214 7.28 3.02 -12.99
CA GLY A 214 6.27 2.08 -12.49
C GLY A 214 6.88 0.75 -12.04
N ALA A 215 7.77 0.16 -12.84
CA ALA A 215 8.45 -1.08 -12.50
C ALA A 215 9.29 -0.98 -11.22
N VAL A 216 10.00 0.14 -11.02
CA VAL A 216 10.83 0.36 -9.83
C VAL A 216 9.97 0.74 -8.63
N SER A 217 9.13 1.77 -8.75
CA SER A 217 8.43 2.38 -7.62
C SER A 217 7.24 1.57 -7.13
N TYR A 218 6.57 0.84 -8.01
CA TYR A 218 5.41 0.02 -7.65
C TYR A 218 5.72 -1.48 -7.75
N GLY A 219 6.45 -1.91 -8.78
CA GLY A 219 6.78 -3.32 -8.98
C GLY A 219 7.86 -3.83 -8.03
N THR A 220 9.08 -3.28 -8.12
CA THR A 220 10.23 -3.70 -7.30
C THR A 220 10.01 -3.36 -5.83
N SER A 221 9.47 -2.16 -5.55
CA SER A 221 9.17 -1.71 -4.19
C SER A 221 8.25 -2.67 -3.46
N LEU A 222 7.15 -3.09 -4.11
CA LEU A 222 6.24 -4.07 -3.53
C LEU A 222 6.89 -5.45 -3.35
N ALA A 223 7.69 -5.91 -4.32
CA ALA A 223 8.39 -7.18 -4.20
C ALA A 223 9.34 -7.18 -2.99
N LEU A 224 10.10 -6.09 -2.78
CA LEU A 224 10.97 -5.92 -1.62
C LEU A 224 10.19 -5.79 -0.31
N PHE A 225 9.03 -5.10 -0.32
CA PHE A 225 8.14 -5.02 0.83
C PHE A 225 7.66 -6.41 1.26
N ILE A 226 7.21 -7.25 0.32
CA ILE A 226 6.77 -8.61 0.59
C ILE A 226 7.92 -9.48 1.13
N LEU A 227 9.13 -9.33 0.58
CA LEU A 227 10.32 -10.03 1.10
C LEU A 227 10.66 -9.60 2.52
N ALA A 228 10.62 -8.29 2.81
CA ALA A 228 10.84 -7.78 4.16
C ALA A 228 9.78 -8.29 5.14
N MET A 229 8.53 -8.36 4.71
CA MET A 229 7.40 -8.80 5.54
C MET A 229 7.52 -10.26 5.98
N ARG A 230 8.15 -11.11 5.17
CA ARG A 230 8.40 -12.53 5.53
C ARG A 230 9.33 -12.68 6.74
N ASP A 231 10.33 -11.79 6.85
CA ASP A 231 11.33 -11.89 7.91
C ASP A 231 11.00 -10.99 9.13
N LEU A 232 10.40 -9.83 8.92
CA LEU A 232 10.13 -8.83 9.97
C LEU A 232 8.69 -8.90 10.51
N GLY A 233 7.79 -9.52 9.76
CA GLY A 233 6.35 -9.44 9.99
C GLY A 233 5.72 -8.13 9.45
N ALA A 234 4.39 -8.12 9.34
CA ALA A 234 3.64 -7.02 8.72
C ALA A 234 3.82 -5.69 9.46
N ALA A 235 3.71 -5.69 10.79
CA ALA A 235 3.77 -4.48 11.60
C ALA A 235 5.11 -3.74 11.48
N ARG A 236 6.24 -4.46 11.61
CA ARG A 236 7.57 -3.85 11.50
C ARG A 236 7.86 -3.38 10.08
N THR A 237 7.49 -4.16 9.08
CA THR A 237 7.67 -3.77 7.66
C THR A 237 6.84 -2.54 7.34
N GLY A 238 5.58 -2.49 7.77
CA GLY A 238 4.71 -1.32 7.63
C GLY A 238 5.29 -0.08 8.31
N ALA A 239 5.89 -0.22 9.50
CA ALA A 239 6.54 0.88 10.21
C ALA A 239 7.71 1.49 9.41
N TYR A 240 8.56 0.65 8.80
CA TYR A 240 9.63 1.15 7.93
C TYR A 240 9.07 1.76 6.64
N PHE A 241 8.07 1.14 6.05
CA PHE A 241 7.46 1.63 4.81
C PHE A 241 6.71 2.97 4.99
N ALA A 242 6.19 3.23 6.19
CA ALA A 242 5.57 4.51 6.55
C ALA A 242 6.53 5.73 6.45
N THR A 243 7.83 5.49 6.26
CA THR A 243 8.79 6.55 5.93
C THR A 243 8.75 7.01 4.48
N ALA A 244 8.07 6.28 3.58
CA ALA A 244 8.03 6.57 2.15
C ALA A 244 7.58 8.01 1.80
N PRO A 245 6.53 8.58 2.38
CA PRO A 245 6.13 9.96 2.10
C PRO A 245 7.19 11.00 2.45
N PHE A 246 8.01 10.73 3.46
CA PHE A 246 9.11 11.62 3.85
C PHE A 246 10.27 11.56 2.84
N PHE A 247 10.58 10.38 2.28
CA PHE A 247 11.50 10.27 1.14
C PHE A 247 10.98 11.02 -0.08
N GLY A 248 9.67 10.97 -0.33
CA GLY A 248 9.04 11.73 -1.41
C GLY A 248 9.13 13.24 -1.21
N ALA A 249 8.89 13.70 0.02
CA ALA A 249 9.04 15.12 0.38
C ALA A 249 10.49 15.60 0.23
N ALA A 250 11.44 14.82 0.73
CA ALA A 250 12.86 15.10 0.55
C ALA A 250 13.25 15.10 -0.94
N GLY A 251 12.71 14.16 -1.73
CA GLY A 251 12.89 14.13 -3.18
C GLY A 251 12.35 15.36 -3.89
N GLY A 252 11.18 15.90 -3.49
CA GLY A 252 10.64 17.15 -4.00
C GLY A 252 11.58 18.33 -3.74
N ILE A 253 12.09 18.43 -2.53
CA ILE A 253 13.05 19.50 -2.14
C ILE A 253 14.37 19.34 -2.91
N LEU A 254 14.96 18.15 -2.94
CA LEU A 254 16.32 17.93 -3.44
C LEU A 254 16.42 17.76 -4.97
N LEU A 255 15.39 17.20 -5.62
CA LEU A 255 15.41 16.91 -7.06
C LEU A 255 14.67 17.96 -7.89
N LEU A 256 13.71 18.69 -7.28
CA LEU A 256 12.87 19.67 -7.96
C LEU A 256 13.10 21.09 -7.43
N ASP A 257 14.06 21.29 -6.53
CA ASP A 257 14.37 22.58 -5.90
C ASP A 257 13.14 23.24 -5.25
N GLU A 258 12.19 22.41 -4.73
CA GLU A 258 11.00 22.92 -4.07
C GLU A 258 11.38 23.54 -2.70
N PRO A 259 10.91 24.77 -2.38
CA PRO A 259 11.30 25.43 -1.14
C PRO A 259 10.71 24.71 0.08
N PRO A 260 11.51 24.45 1.14
CA PRO A 260 11.02 23.90 2.40
C PRO A 260 10.27 24.97 3.19
N THR A 261 9.00 25.19 2.85
CA THR A 261 8.16 26.21 3.52
C THR A 261 7.91 25.84 4.99
N PRO A 262 7.69 26.81 5.89
CA PRO A 262 7.35 26.54 7.30
C PRO A 262 6.14 25.62 7.44
N GLY A 263 5.11 25.78 6.58
CA GLY A 263 3.94 24.90 6.55
C GLY A 263 4.29 23.44 6.21
N LEU A 264 5.20 23.23 5.26
CA LEU A 264 5.71 21.89 4.91
C LEU A 264 6.43 21.24 6.09
N LEU A 265 7.28 21.98 6.79
CA LEU A 265 8.04 21.46 7.94
C LEU A 265 7.12 21.12 9.12
N VAL A 266 6.15 21.98 9.43
CA VAL A 266 5.13 21.72 10.45
C VAL A 266 4.30 20.49 10.08
N ALA A 267 3.85 20.40 8.83
CA ALA A 267 3.10 19.25 8.36
C ALA A 267 3.92 17.95 8.45
N ALA A 268 5.19 17.98 8.04
CA ALA A 268 6.08 16.82 8.17
C ALA A 268 6.21 16.36 9.61
N GLY A 269 6.39 17.28 10.57
CA GLY A 269 6.46 16.98 12.00
C GLY A 269 5.16 16.38 12.54
N LEU A 270 4.01 16.97 12.21
CA LEU A 270 2.69 16.46 12.62
C LEU A 270 2.41 15.07 12.00
N MET A 271 2.69 14.88 10.73
CA MET A 271 2.48 13.61 10.05
C MET A 271 3.43 12.52 10.54
N ALA A 272 4.68 12.87 10.89
CA ALA A 272 5.59 11.94 11.56
C ALA A 272 5.07 11.51 12.93
N LEU A 273 4.53 12.45 13.73
CA LEU A 273 3.91 12.16 15.01
C LEU A 273 2.67 11.26 14.84
N ALA A 274 1.81 11.57 13.87
CA ALA A 274 0.62 10.76 13.59
C ALA A 274 1.01 9.34 13.15
N THR A 275 1.99 9.20 12.27
CA THR A 275 2.53 7.91 11.84
C THR A 275 3.11 7.12 13.02
N TRP A 276 3.84 7.79 13.92
CA TRP A 276 4.38 7.16 15.12
C TRP A 276 3.28 6.68 16.06
N LEU A 277 2.19 7.44 16.23
CA LEU A 277 1.03 7.04 17.03
C LEU A 277 0.37 5.78 16.45
N LEU A 278 0.20 5.71 15.13
CA LEU A 278 -0.41 4.55 14.44
C LEU A 278 0.47 3.30 14.53
N VAL A 279 1.77 3.45 14.24
CA VAL A 279 2.72 2.32 14.27
C VAL A 279 2.94 1.81 15.71
N GLY A 280 2.82 2.69 16.71
CA GLY A 280 2.99 2.35 18.11
C GLY A 280 1.77 1.69 18.75
N GLU A 281 0.66 1.53 18.03
CA GLU A 281 -0.53 0.88 18.56
C GLU A 281 -0.28 -0.63 18.72
N ARG A 282 -0.25 -1.05 19.97
CA ARG A 282 -0.21 -2.45 20.38
C ARG A 282 -1.34 -2.67 21.34
N HIS A 283 -2.16 -3.64 21.09
CA HIS A 283 -3.12 -4.11 22.06
C HIS A 283 -2.86 -5.57 22.41
N ALA A 284 -3.09 -5.92 23.64
CA ALA A 284 -3.05 -7.29 24.14
C ALA A 284 -4.39 -7.57 24.80
N HIS A 285 -5.02 -8.64 24.45
CA HIS A 285 -6.19 -9.14 25.15
C HIS A 285 -6.17 -10.67 25.12
N THR A 286 -6.88 -11.24 26.09
CA THR A 286 -7.09 -12.68 26.14
C THR A 286 -8.11 -13.06 25.08
N HIS A 287 -7.75 -13.98 24.19
CA HIS A 287 -8.69 -14.55 23.24
C HIS A 287 -8.72 -16.07 23.31
N ARG A 288 -9.87 -16.60 22.97
CA ARG A 288 -10.15 -18.03 23.01
C ARG A 288 -10.34 -18.55 21.60
N HIS A 289 -9.44 -19.37 21.17
CA HIS A 289 -9.60 -20.12 19.91
C HIS A 289 -10.47 -21.33 20.16
N ALA A 290 -11.57 -21.47 19.41
CA ALA A 290 -12.34 -22.69 19.41
C ALA A 290 -11.52 -23.81 18.79
N ALA A 291 -11.71 -25.03 19.25
CA ALA A 291 -11.12 -26.21 18.63
C ALA A 291 -11.56 -26.27 17.16
N ALA A 292 -10.62 -26.21 16.23
CA ALA A 292 -10.87 -26.24 14.80
C ALA A 292 -9.98 -27.29 14.13
N SER A 293 -10.54 -27.96 13.12
CA SER A 293 -9.74 -28.83 12.24
C SER A 293 -9.76 -28.23 10.84
N HIS A 294 -8.60 -27.88 10.33
CA HIS A 294 -8.45 -27.27 9.02
C HIS A 294 -7.13 -27.69 8.37
N ALA A 295 -7.04 -27.54 7.07
CA ALA A 295 -5.85 -27.83 6.30
C ALA A 295 -5.34 -26.58 5.61
N HIS A 296 -4.11 -26.17 5.88
CA HIS A 296 -3.44 -25.09 5.17
C HIS A 296 -1.92 -25.32 5.11
N VAL A 297 -1.26 -24.58 4.26
CA VAL A 297 0.20 -24.58 4.20
C VAL A 297 0.73 -23.60 5.23
N HIS A 298 1.59 -24.07 6.14
CA HIS A 298 2.17 -23.24 7.21
C HIS A 298 3.64 -23.56 7.46
N VAL A 299 4.26 -22.70 8.23
CA VAL A 299 5.57 -22.89 8.87
C VAL A 299 5.32 -23.00 10.36
N THR A 300 6.09 -23.79 11.07
CA THR A 300 5.98 -23.94 12.53
C THR A 300 6.23 -22.59 13.22
N ASP A 301 5.22 -22.08 13.91
CA ASP A 301 5.26 -20.83 14.66
C ASP A 301 4.61 -20.98 16.05
N ALA A 302 4.50 -19.89 16.80
CA ALA A 302 3.90 -19.90 18.14
C ALA A 302 2.43 -20.35 18.18
N HIS A 303 1.71 -20.26 17.04
CA HIS A 303 0.29 -20.62 16.90
C HIS A 303 0.08 -21.99 16.27
N HIS A 304 1.12 -22.55 15.63
CA HIS A 304 1.09 -23.82 14.89
C HIS A 304 2.13 -24.79 15.43
N GLN A 305 2.10 -25.02 16.76
CA GLN A 305 2.92 -26.04 17.43
C GLN A 305 2.13 -27.35 17.50
N HIS A 306 2.58 -28.36 16.77
CA HIS A 306 2.03 -29.70 16.78
C HIS A 306 3.13 -30.71 16.47
N GLU A 307 2.96 -31.95 16.92
CA GLU A 307 3.92 -33.02 16.67
C GLU A 307 3.84 -33.45 15.19
N HIS A 308 5.02 -33.63 14.59
CA HIS A 308 5.18 -34.13 13.23
C HIS A 308 5.36 -35.65 13.25
N SER A 309 4.65 -36.36 12.38
CA SER A 309 4.76 -37.82 12.26
C SER A 309 6.04 -38.27 11.56
N GLY A 310 6.94 -37.37 11.21
CA GLY A 310 8.24 -37.64 10.59
C GLY A 310 8.19 -37.93 9.08
N ARG A 311 7.03 -37.76 8.45
CA ARG A 311 6.81 -37.96 7.00
C ARG A 311 6.45 -36.67 6.24
N GLU A 312 6.31 -35.56 6.96
CA GLU A 312 6.02 -34.25 6.38
C GLU A 312 7.32 -33.66 5.87
N GLY A 313 7.28 -33.11 4.65
CA GLY A 313 8.44 -32.54 3.95
C GLY A 313 9.00 -31.29 4.61
N ALA A 314 10.07 -30.75 4.02
CA ALA A 314 10.65 -29.48 4.47
C ALA A 314 9.64 -28.33 4.46
N GLU A 315 9.74 -27.42 5.43
CA GLU A 315 8.88 -26.21 5.51
C GLU A 315 9.03 -25.28 4.29
N PRO A 316 7.94 -24.67 3.82
CA PRO A 316 6.55 -24.78 4.27
C PRO A 316 5.86 -26.08 3.80
N HIS A 317 5.02 -26.68 4.65
CA HIS A 317 4.27 -27.89 4.32
C HIS A 317 2.78 -27.72 4.68
N GLY A 318 1.92 -28.57 4.10
CA GLY A 318 0.47 -28.53 4.32
C GLY A 318 -0.10 -29.89 4.69
N HIS A 319 -0.85 -29.94 5.78
CA HIS A 319 -1.63 -31.11 6.18
C HIS A 319 -2.88 -30.67 6.96
N THR A 320 -3.78 -31.60 7.21
CA THR A 320 -4.90 -31.38 8.12
C THR A 320 -4.44 -31.55 9.56
N HIS A 321 -4.64 -30.53 10.38
CA HIS A 321 -4.37 -30.59 11.82
C HIS A 321 -5.59 -30.08 12.59
N SER A 322 -5.72 -30.53 13.84
CA SER A 322 -6.69 -30.07 14.78
C SER A 322 -6.00 -29.32 15.91
N THR A 323 -6.37 -28.07 16.13
CA THR A 323 -5.96 -27.29 17.29
C THR A 323 -7.01 -27.46 18.38
N GLY A 324 -6.59 -27.82 19.61
CA GLY A 324 -7.47 -27.77 20.79
C GLY A 324 -7.91 -26.33 21.09
N ALA A 325 -8.97 -26.19 21.91
CA ALA A 325 -9.34 -24.87 22.40
C ALA A 325 -8.17 -24.29 23.21
N LEU A 326 -7.68 -23.13 22.78
CA LEU A 326 -6.53 -22.44 23.40
C LEU A 326 -6.98 -21.08 23.86
N GLU A 327 -6.71 -20.74 25.12
CA GLU A 327 -6.89 -19.42 25.69
C GLU A 327 -5.53 -18.86 26.06
N HIS A 328 -5.16 -17.74 25.44
CA HIS A 328 -3.87 -17.10 25.68
C HIS A 328 -3.94 -15.59 25.46
N GLU A 329 -2.98 -14.88 26.02
CA GLU A 329 -2.82 -13.43 25.88
C GLU A 329 -1.49 -13.15 25.22
N HIS A 330 -1.49 -12.40 24.12
CA HIS A 330 -0.27 -11.88 23.51
C HIS A 330 -0.56 -10.53 22.81
N PRO A 331 0.44 -9.65 22.69
CA PRO A 331 0.30 -8.43 21.91
C PRO A 331 0.26 -8.79 20.41
N HIS A 332 -0.77 -8.34 19.73
CA HIS A 332 -0.93 -8.52 18.30
C HIS A 332 -1.52 -7.28 17.61
N THR A 333 -1.34 -7.20 16.32
CA THR A 333 -2.10 -6.30 15.44
C THR A 333 -3.25 -7.09 14.82
N PRO A 334 -4.40 -6.47 14.55
CA PRO A 334 -5.49 -7.14 13.83
C PRO A 334 -4.99 -7.78 12.54
N ASP A 335 -5.28 -9.04 12.35
CA ASP A 335 -4.94 -9.78 11.13
C ASP A 335 -6.06 -10.78 10.77
N ILE A 336 -5.93 -11.46 9.62
CA ILE A 336 -6.93 -12.40 9.11
C ILE A 336 -7.16 -13.64 10.00
N HIS A 337 -6.25 -13.93 10.95
CA HIS A 337 -6.34 -15.06 11.86
C HIS A 337 -6.98 -14.68 13.22
N HIS A 338 -7.18 -13.36 13.44
CA HIS A 338 -7.69 -12.81 14.69
C HIS A 338 -8.98 -12.01 14.49
N ASP A 339 -9.85 -12.49 13.57
CA ASP A 339 -11.20 -11.94 13.35
C ASP A 339 -12.16 -12.47 14.43
N HIS A 340 -12.27 -11.73 15.53
CA HIS A 340 -13.21 -12.00 16.61
C HIS A 340 -13.80 -10.70 17.14
N GLY A 341 -15.09 -10.73 17.44
CA GLY A 341 -15.81 -9.59 18.00
C GLY A 341 -15.24 -9.20 19.36
N HIS A 342 -14.93 -7.92 19.54
CA HIS A 342 -14.61 -7.34 20.83
C HIS A 342 -15.90 -7.10 21.62
N PRO A 343 -15.93 -7.38 22.93
CA PRO A 343 -17.06 -7.10 23.79
C PRO A 343 -17.35 -5.60 23.92
#